data_4e544ebccb56e43eee9470a9b9cd170d
#
_entry.id   4e544ebccb56e43eee9470a9b9cd170d
#
_cell.length_a   1.000
_cell.length_b   1.000
_cell.length_c   1.000
_cell.angle_alpha   90.00
_cell.angle_beta   90.00
_cell.angle_gamma   90.00
#
_symmetry.space_group_name_H-M   'P 1'
#
loop_
_entity.id
_entity.type
_entity.pdbx_description
1 polymer ?
#
loop_
_entity_poly.entity_id
_entity_poly.type
_entity_poly.pdbx_seq_one_letter_code
_entity_poly.pdbx_strand_id
1 'polypeptide(L)'
;MGGYIRLLITVSICCCVMGFLMWLFLKCYKKASIWILLLCTGLLLVRFLYPHEFSFTHTIGVTIGYPTINRLLNQSVTFGKLRFSIAHIIIGIWIIGIIVSAVHLLYHYCRLHMIIRRFPAAQDPVVLSQFDRILKERHFARSKFRIRESRALSSPFVTGLLHPVIVVPTLTLSQQEWYYVLSHETAHYLHGDTIYIGLIELLRVVFWWNPLFYLFRRKIGIYIEESADLLATELLDDMKKMEYLECLVKVAKHSIHNPLLSSSGLSFDGYTNSELTQRYRNVMESIDAPQTSRRKRGQYGFVAMMLLVTFLSYGIIIEPRSTDVPADEPASFTIPKEGSYAIQAGDFPI
;
A
#
# COMPACT_ATOMS: atom_id res chain seq x y z
N MET A 1 -7.43 -8.74 28.27
CA MET A 1 -6.38 -8.04 27.51
C MET A 1 -5.61 -8.95 26.53
N GLY A 2 -5.32 -10.20 26.84
CA GLY A 2 -4.63 -11.13 25.93
C GLY A 2 -5.30 -11.36 24.57
N GLY A 3 -6.62 -11.24 24.47
CA GLY A 3 -7.35 -11.43 23.20
C GLY A 3 -7.02 -10.40 22.13
N TYR A 4 -6.97 -9.11 22.46
CA TYR A 4 -6.66 -8.05 21.49
C TYR A 4 -5.23 -8.15 20.92
N ILE A 5 -4.25 -8.52 21.74
CA ILE A 5 -2.86 -8.67 21.31
C ILE A 5 -2.76 -9.84 20.32
N ARG A 6 -3.41 -10.98 20.61
CA ARG A 6 -3.46 -12.15 19.74
C ARG A 6 -4.09 -11.81 18.39
N LEU A 7 -5.20 -11.09 18.42
CA LEU A 7 -5.90 -10.64 17.23
C LEU A 7 -5.02 -9.70 16.40
N LEU A 8 -4.37 -8.71 17.00
CA LEU A 8 -3.46 -7.78 16.30
C LEU A 8 -2.27 -8.52 15.65
N ILE A 9 -1.69 -9.49 16.34
CA ILE A 9 -0.60 -10.31 15.78
C ILE A 9 -1.10 -11.10 14.57
N THR A 10 -2.24 -11.80 14.70
CA THR A 10 -2.84 -12.57 13.61
C THR A 10 -3.14 -11.69 12.40
N VAL A 11 -3.77 -10.54 12.61
CA VAL A 11 -4.07 -9.56 11.55
C VAL A 11 -2.80 -9.05 10.88
N SER A 12 -1.76 -8.72 11.66
CA SER A 12 -0.49 -8.25 11.11
C SER A 12 0.19 -9.31 10.25
N ILE A 13 0.20 -10.57 10.68
CA ILE A 13 0.72 -11.69 9.89
C ILE A 13 -0.08 -11.86 8.59
N CYS A 14 -1.41 -11.85 8.65
CA CYS A 14 -2.27 -11.95 7.47
C CYS A 14 -2.02 -10.81 6.49
N CYS A 15 -1.91 -9.57 6.99
CA CYS A 15 -1.60 -8.41 6.15
C CYS A 15 -0.22 -8.50 5.49
N CYS A 16 0.79 -9.04 6.19
CA CYS A 16 2.11 -9.29 5.61
C CYS A 16 2.05 -10.36 4.51
N VAL A 17 1.31 -11.46 4.74
CA VAL A 17 1.12 -12.51 3.73
C VAL A 17 0.38 -11.95 2.51
N MET A 18 -0.71 -11.22 2.69
CA MET A 18 -1.45 -10.59 1.60
C MET A 18 -0.58 -9.59 0.83
N GLY A 19 0.18 -8.76 1.53
CA GLY A 19 1.14 -7.81 0.93
C GLY A 19 2.23 -8.52 0.13
N PHE A 20 2.76 -9.64 0.64
CA PHE A 20 3.73 -10.47 -0.09
C PHE A 20 3.14 -11.11 -1.34
N LEU A 21 1.92 -11.66 -1.26
CA LEU A 21 1.22 -12.23 -2.42
C LEU A 21 0.97 -11.15 -3.50
N MET A 22 0.60 -9.95 -3.08
CA MET A 22 0.39 -8.84 -3.98
C MET A 22 1.71 -8.37 -4.64
N TRP A 23 2.81 -8.33 -3.91
CA TRP A 23 4.14 -8.07 -4.46
C TRP A 23 4.55 -9.15 -5.48
N LEU A 24 4.30 -10.43 -5.19
CA LEU A 24 4.58 -11.53 -6.10
C LEU A 24 3.72 -11.44 -7.37
N PHE A 25 2.44 -11.08 -7.23
CA PHE A 25 1.56 -10.84 -8.37
C PHE A 25 2.09 -9.75 -9.29
N LEU A 26 2.50 -8.60 -8.75
CA LEU A 26 3.10 -7.51 -9.53
C LEU A 26 4.42 -7.92 -10.23
N LYS A 27 5.14 -8.88 -9.65
CA LYS A 27 6.35 -9.44 -10.28
C LYS A 27 6.00 -10.36 -11.46
N CYS A 28 4.93 -11.14 -11.34
CA CYS A 28 4.52 -12.13 -12.36
C CYS A 28 3.66 -11.51 -13.48
N TYR A 29 2.83 -10.50 -13.16
CA TYR A 29 1.88 -9.90 -14.09
C TYR A 29 2.23 -8.44 -14.39
N LYS A 30 2.94 -8.20 -15.48
CA LYS A 30 3.38 -6.86 -15.91
C LYS A 30 2.24 -5.91 -16.30
N LYS A 31 1.06 -6.40 -16.64
CA LYS A 31 -0.11 -5.60 -17.10
C LYS A 31 -1.38 -6.00 -16.34
N ALA A 32 -1.42 -5.83 -15.02
CA ALA A 32 -2.62 -6.06 -14.24
C ALA A 32 -3.60 -4.88 -14.38
N SER A 33 -4.89 -5.07 -14.13
CA SER A 33 -5.82 -3.95 -14.06
C SER A 33 -5.63 -3.19 -12.75
N ILE A 34 -5.59 -1.84 -12.80
CA ILE A 34 -5.52 -0.99 -11.61
C ILE A 34 -6.69 -1.28 -10.65
N TRP A 35 -7.87 -1.59 -11.17
CA TRP A 35 -9.03 -1.95 -10.38
C TRP A 35 -8.83 -3.21 -9.54
N ILE A 36 -8.09 -4.20 -10.06
CA ILE A 36 -7.72 -5.41 -9.30
C ILE A 36 -6.79 -5.05 -8.15
N LEU A 37 -5.83 -4.17 -8.40
CA LEU A 37 -4.91 -3.71 -7.37
C LEU A 37 -5.63 -2.89 -6.29
N LEU A 38 -6.57 -2.01 -6.68
CA LEU A 38 -7.44 -1.27 -5.76
C LEU A 38 -8.27 -2.21 -4.89
N LEU A 39 -8.90 -3.22 -5.49
CA LEU A 39 -9.68 -4.22 -4.76
C LEU A 39 -8.81 -4.96 -3.75
N CYS A 40 -7.66 -5.49 -4.17
CA CYS A 40 -6.76 -6.25 -3.30
C CYS A 40 -6.21 -5.38 -2.15
N THR A 41 -5.86 -4.12 -2.44
CA THR A 41 -5.41 -3.16 -1.42
C THR A 41 -6.56 -2.82 -0.46
N GLY A 42 -7.77 -2.66 -0.99
CA GLY A 42 -8.98 -2.46 -0.20
C GLY A 42 -9.28 -3.63 0.74
N LEU A 43 -9.16 -4.88 0.27
CA LEU A 43 -9.32 -6.08 1.09
C LEU A 43 -8.30 -6.12 2.24
N LEU A 44 -7.05 -5.76 1.97
CA LEU A 44 -6.01 -5.67 2.98
C LEU A 44 -6.34 -4.62 4.04
N LEU A 45 -6.80 -3.43 3.62
CA LEU A 45 -7.23 -2.37 4.53
C LEU A 45 -8.46 -2.79 5.34
N VAL A 46 -9.46 -3.41 4.74
CA VAL A 46 -10.66 -3.90 5.42
C VAL A 46 -10.25 -4.91 6.50
N ARG A 47 -9.38 -5.87 6.18
CA ARG A 47 -8.90 -6.87 7.16
C ARG A 47 -8.16 -6.22 8.32
N PHE A 48 -7.39 -5.16 8.06
CA PHE A 48 -6.66 -4.44 9.09
C PHE A 48 -7.58 -3.57 9.97
N LEU A 49 -8.50 -2.81 9.35
CA LEU A 49 -9.39 -1.87 10.06
C LEU A 49 -10.51 -2.59 10.82
N TYR A 50 -10.90 -3.77 10.36
CA TYR A 50 -11.95 -4.57 10.98
C TYR A 50 -11.39 -5.90 11.50
N PRO A 51 -10.63 -5.87 12.60
CA PRO A 51 -10.05 -7.07 13.23
C PRO A 51 -11.10 -7.76 14.11
N HIS A 52 -12.16 -8.31 13.49
CA HIS A 52 -13.25 -8.94 14.21
C HIS A 52 -13.08 -10.47 14.27
N GLU A 53 -13.49 -11.07 15.39
CA GLU A 53 -13.60 -12.51 15.58
C GLU A 53 -15.06 -12.93 15.38
N PHE A 54 -15.30 -13.81 14.41
CA PHE A 54 -16.62 -14.36 14.18
C PHE A 54 -16.83 -15.65 14.98
N SER A 55 -18.07 -16.04 15.20
CA SER A 55 -18.42 -17.28 15.92
C SER A 55 -17.91 -18.57 15.26
N PHE A 56 -17.58 -18.52 13.96
CA PHE A 56 -17.02 -19.65 13.21
C PHE A 56 -15.48 -19.68 13.20
N THR A 57 -14.81 -18.78 13.92
CA THR A 57 -13.35 -18.69 13.93
C THR A 57 -12.74 -19.89 14.65
N HIS A 58 -11.84 -20.60 13.97
CA HIS A 58 -11.07 -21.70 14.54
C HIS A 58 -9.74 -21.22 15.09
N THR A 59 -9.41 -21.62 16.31
CA THR A 59 -8.13 -21.31 16.93
C THR A 59 -7.09 -22.38 16.59
N ILE A 60 -5.97 -21.95 16.01
CA ILE A 60 -4.81 -22.80 15.78
C ILE A 60 -3.84 -22.61 16.94
N GLY A 61 -3.70 -23.64 17.78
CA GLY A 61 -2.75 -23.66 18.87
C GLY A 61 -1.33 -23.86 18.37
N VAL A 62 -0.45 -22.87 18.54
CA VAL A 62 0.98 -22.97 18.23
C VAL A 62 1.75 -23.24 19.51
N THR A 63 2.49 -24.35 19.53
CA THR A 63 3.24 -24.84 20.69
C THR A 63 4.68 -24.35 20.70
N ILE A 64 5.27 -24.02 19.54
CA ILE A 64 6.69 -23.68 19.40
C ILE A 64 6.86 -22.16 19.21
N GLY A 65 7.65 -21.54 20.07
CA GLY A 65 8.03 -20.13 19.96
C GLY A 65 6.95 -19.12 20.41
N TYR A 66 5.70 -19.29 19.97
CA TYR A 66 4.62 -18.35 20.30
C TYR A 66 4.28 -18.28 21.81
N PRO A 67 4.23 -19.39 22.58
CA PRO A 67 4.03 -19.32 24.03
C PRO A 67 5.12 -18.50 24.73
N THR A 68 6.38 -18.66 24.33
CA THR A 68 7.50 -17.88 24.90
C THR A 68 7.37 -16.40 24.57
N ILE A 69 7.05 -16.05 23.32
CA ILE A 69 6.81 -14.67 22.89
C ILE A 69 5.62 -14.08 23.67
N ASN A 70 4.52 -14.81 23.80
CA ASN A 70 3.35 -14.34 24.54
C ASN A 70 3.65 -14.14 26.03
N ARG A 71 4.46 -15.00 26.64
CA ARG A 71 4.93 -14.83 28.03
C ARG A 71 5.77 -13.56 28.17
N LEU A 72 6.71 -13.30 27.26
CA LEU A 72 7.53 -12.09 27.25
C LEU A 72 6.66 -10.85 27.06
N LEU A 73 5.72 -10.84 26.12
CA LEU A 73 4.84 -9.70 25.86
C LEU A 73 3.95 -9.34 27.06
N ASN A 74 3.54 -10.34 27.85
CA ASN A 74 2.71 -10.16 29.03
C ASN A 74 3.51 -9.87 30.31
N GLN A 75 4.85 -9.91 30.27
CA GLN A 75 5.65 -9.50 31.43
C GLN A 75 5.35 -8.04 31.78
N SER A 76 5.07 -7.81 33.09
CA SER A 76 4.78 -6.47 33.59
C SER A 76 6.07 -5.76 34.01
N VAL A 77 6.28 -4.57 33.43
CA VAL A 77 7.31 -3.63 33.86
C VAL A 77 6.61 -2.59 34.79
N THR A 78 7.09 -2.43 36.00
CA THR A 78 6.55 -1.44 36.93
C THR A 78 7.39 -0.17 36.87
N PHE A 79 6.76 0.95 36.58
CA PHE A 79 7.39 2.26 36.65
C PHE A 79 6.63 3.12 37.67
N GLY A 80 7.14 3.18 38.89
CA GLY A 80 6.45 3.81 40.02
C GLY A 80 5.14 3.11 40.35
N LYS A 81 4.01 3.83 40.27
CA LYS A 81 2.65 3.28 40.51
C LYS A 81 2.00 2.67 39.28
N LEU A 82 2.60 2.80 38.11
CA LEU A 82 2.05 2.32 36.85
C LEU A 82 2.64 0.97 36.46
N ARG A 83 1.77 0.04 36.08
CA ARG A 83 2.14 -1.29 35.54
C ARG A 83 1.84 -1.34 34.06
N PHE A 84 2.85 -1.55 33.24
CA PHE A 84 2.72 -1.75 31.82
C PHE A 84 3.24 -3.13 31.44
N SER A 85 2.57 -3.83 30.53
CA SER A 85 3.18 -4.99 29.89
C SER A 85 4.09 -4.53 28.75
N ILE A 86 5.08 -5.36 28.38
CA ILE A 86 5.94 -5.10 27.20
C ILE A 86 5.08 -4.87 25.95
N ALA A 87 3.97 -5.59 25.83
CA ALA A 87 3.03 -5.41 24.72
C ALA A 87 2.45 -3.98 24.66
N HIS A 88 2.12 -3.35 25.79
CA HIS A 88 1.63 -1.96 25.79
C HIS A 88 2.72 -0.98 25.32
N ILE A 89 3.97 -1.24 25.67
CA ILE A 89 5.11 -0.42 25.24
C ILE A 89 5.28 -0.54 23.71
N ILE A 90 5.23 -1.75 23.16
CA ILE A 90 5.34 -2.00 21.72
C ILE A 90 4.18 -1.34 20.96
N ILE A 91 2.95 -1.47 21.44
CA ILE A 91 1.78 -0.81 20.84
C ILE A 91 1.94 0.72 20.92
N GLY A 92 2.43 1.25 22.04
CA GLY A 92 2.72 2.67 22.18
C GLY A 92 3.73 3.17 21.15
N ILE A 93 4.85 2.47 20.98
CA ILE A 93 5.86 2.77 19.96
C ILE A 93 5.24 2.72 18.57
N TRP A 94 4.43 1.71 18.28
CA TRP A 94 3.76 1.56 16.98
C TRP A 94 2.80 2.73 16.70
N ILE A 95 1.98 3.13 17.67
CA ILE A 95 1.07 4.29 17.55
C ILE A 95 1.86 5.58 17.35
N ILE A 96 2.92 5.81 18.11
CA ILE A 96 3.79 6.99 17.94
C ILE A 96 4.37 7.02 16.51
N GLY A 97 4.86 5.89 16.02
CA GLY A 97 5.36 5.78 14.65
C GLY A 97 4.29 6.07 13.59
N ILE A 98 3.04 5.63 13.80
CA ILE A 98 1.90 5.99 12.93
C ILE A 98 1.69 7.51 12.93
N ILE A 99 1.64 8.13 14.12
CA ILE A 99 1.41 9.58 14.24
C ILE A 99 2.53 10.36 13.54
N VAL A 100 3.79 10.01 13.79
CA VAL A 100 4.94 10.67 13.17
C VAL A 100 4.89 10.52 11.65
N SER A 101 4.63 9.30 11.15
CA SER A 101 4.53 9.03 9.71
C SER A 101 3.35 9.76 9.06
N ALA A 102 2.21 9.81 9.73
CA ALA A 102 1.02 10.54 9.26
C ALA A 102 1.26 12.05 9.20
N VAL A 103 1.85 12.63 10.24
CA VAL A 103 2.21 14.06 10.29
C VAL A 103 3.20 14.40 9.17
N HIS A 104 4.21 13.56 8.97
CA HIS A 104 5.19 13.74 7.91
C HIS A 104 4.52 13.70 6.52
N LEU A 105 3.65 12.72 6.26
CA LEU A 105 2.90 12.60 5.01
C LEU A 105 2.01 13.82 4.78
N LEU A 106 1.25 14.23 5.79
CA LEU A 106 0.36 15.38 5.72
C LEU A 106 1.13 16.69 5.48
N TYR A 107 2.27 16.87 6.16
CA TYR A 107 3.14 18.03 5.95
C TYR A 107 3.61 18.13 4.51
N HIS A 108 4.11 17.02 3.92
CA HIS A 108 4.55 16.99 2.53
C HIS A 108 3.41 17.26 1.55
N TYR A 109 2.24 16.67 1.80
CA TYR A 109 1.05 16.91 0.97
C TYR A 109 0.59 18.37 1.02
N CYS A 110 0.49 18.95 2.21
CA CYS A 110 0.10 20.35 2.38
C CYS A 110 1.12 21.29 1.75
N ARG A 111 2.43 21.02 1.93
CA ARG A 111 3.52 21.80 1.32
C ARG A 111 3.44 21.77 -0.21
N LEU A 112 3.28 20.57 -0.79
CA LEU A 112 3.14 20.42 -2.24
C LEU A 112 1.92 21.20 -2.75
N HIS A 113 0.79 21.07 -2.09
CA HIS A 113 -0.44 21.76 -2.46
C HIS A 113 -0.31 23.29 -2.38
N MET A 114 0.37 23.81 -1.34
CA MET A 114 0.67 25.25 -1.23
C MET A 114 1.58 25.74 -2.35
N ILE A 115 2.59 24.95 -2.72
CA ILE A 115 3.50 25.29 -3.83
C ILE A 115 2.73 25.33 -5.16
N ILE A 116 1.94 24.32 -5.45
CA ILE A 116 1.16 24.22 -6.70
C ILE A 116 0.16 25.38 -6.82
N ARG A 117 -0.46 25.81 -5.72
CA ARG A 117 -1.38 26.96 -5.72
C ARG A 117 -0.73 28.27 -6.15
N ARG A 118 0.58 28.40 -5.98
CA ARG A 118 1.35 29.61 -6.36
C ARG A 118 1.76 29.62 -7.83
N PHE A 119 1.72 28.48 -8.52
CA PHE A 119 2.05 28.43 -9.93
C PHE A 119 0.99 29.17 -10.76
N PRO A 120 1.37 29.93 -11.78
CA PRO A 120 0.44 30.59 -12.69
C PRO A 120 -0.37 29.55 -13.48
N ALA A 121 -1.53 29.96 -13.97
CA ALA A 121 -2.25 29.18 -14.97
C ALA A 121 -1.41 29.13 -16.26
N ALA A 122 -1.40 27.97 -16.92
CA ALA A 122 -0.74 27.85 -18.21
C ALA A 122 -1.39 28.79 -19.23
N GLN A 123 -0.55 29.51 -19.97
CA GLN A 123 -0.99 30.49 -20.96
C GLN A 123 -0.65 30.08 -22.39
N ASP A 124 0.16 29.05 -22.58
CA ASP A 124 0.54 28.56 -23.92
C ASP A 124 -0.69 28.05 -24.68
N PRO A 125 -1.05 28.70 -25.82
CA PRO A 125 -2.20 28.32 -26.63
C PRO A 125 -2.09 26.87 -27.17
N VAL A 126 -0.86 26.39 -27.42
CA VAL A 126 -0.62 25.04 -27.90
C VAL A 126 -0.99 24.03 -26.82
N VAL A 127 -0.51 24.23 -25.58
CA VAL A 127 -0.83 23.38 -24.42
C VAL A 127 -2.35 23.32 -24.19
N LEU A 128 -3.01 24.50 -24.18
CA LEU A 128 -4.43 24.60 -23.93
C LEU A 128 -5.27 23.92 -25.05
N SER A 129 -4.91 24.11 -26.32
CA SER A 129 -5.63 23.52 -27.44
C SER A 129 -5.49 22.00 -27.47
N GLN A 130 -4.29 21.45 -27.22
CA GLN A 130 -4.10 20.00 -27.16
C GLN A 130 -4.84 19.38 -25.96
N PHE A 131 -4.86 20.06 -24.83
CA PHE A 131 -5.60 19.59 -23.69
C PHE A 131 -7.11 19.56 -23.96
N ASP A 132 -7.67 20.59 -24.57
CA ASP A 132 -9.08 20.64 -24.96
C ASP A 132 -9.44 19.52 -25.95
N ARG A 133 -8.53 19.20 -26.88
CA ARG A 133 -8.66 18.07 -27.79
C ARG A 133 -8.76 16.75 -27.02
N ILE A 134 -7.83 16.49 -26.08
CA ILE A 134 -7.81 15.26 -25.27
C ILE A 134 -9.09 15.12 -24.44
N LEU A 135 -9.55 16.22 -23.79
CA LEU A 135 -10.78 16.19 -23.01
C LEU A 135 -12.02 15.87 -23.85
N LYS A 136 -12.09 16.37 -25.09
CA LYS A 136 -13.17 16.05 -26.05
C LYS A 136 -13.08 14.57 -26.47
N GLU A 137 -11.91 14.07 -26.81
CA GLU A 137 -11.69 12.66 -27.19
C GLU A 137 -12.05 11.69 -26.06
N ARG A 138 -11.83 12.11 -24.81
CA ARG A 138 -12.11 11.29 -23.60
C ARG A 138 -13.44 11.63 -22.92
N HIS A 139 -14.28 12.49 -23.52
CA HIS A 139 -15.60 12.91 -23.03
C HIS A 139 -15.61 13.55 -21.63
N PHE A 140 -14.58 14.32 -21.29
CA PHE A 140 -14.49 15.03 -20.01
C PHE A 140 -14.86 16.51 -20.12
N ALA A 141 -15.50 17.01 -19.04
CA ALA A 141 -15.76 18.45 -18.92
C ALA A 141 -14.48 19.22 -18.55
N ARG A 142 -14.17 20.27 -19.30
CA ARG A 142 -13.02 21.18 -19.05
C ARG A 142 -13.02 21.76 -17.65
N SER A 143 -14.17 22.06 -17.10
CA SER A 143 -14.32 22.69 -15.78
C SER A 143 -13.76 21.87 -14.62
N LYS A 144 -13.57 20.56 -14.80
CA LYS A 144 -12.98 19.69 -13.78
C LYS A 144 -11.49 19.88 -13.61
N PHE A 145 -10.76 20.31 -14.65
CA PHE A 145 -9.32 20.34 -14.68
C PHE A 145 -8.76 21.76 -14.62
N ARG A 146 -7.59 21.89 -14.01
CA ARG A 146 -6.78 23.10 -14.05
C ARG A 146 -5.39 22.75 -14.58
N ILE A 147 -4.84 23.61 -15.45
CA ILE A 147 -3.47 23.48 -15.91
C ILE A 147 -2.67 24.64 -15.34
N ARG A 148 -1.54 24.33 -14.74
CA ARG A 148 -0.59 25.29 -14.21
C ARG A 148 0.77 25.09 -14.84
N GLU A 149 1.56 26.14 -14.91
CA GLU A 149 2.90 26.10 -15.51
C GLU A 149 3.94 26.49 -14.47
N SER A 150 5.10 25.85 -14.51
CA SER A 150 6.20 26.17 -13.61
C SER A 150 7.56 25.90 -14.25
N ARG A 151 8.45 26.90 -14.15
CA ARG A 151 9.86 26.77 -14.57
C ARG A 151 10.69 25.93 -13.60
N ALA A 152 10.20 25.74 -12.38
CA ALA A 152 10.90 24.97 -11.35
C ALA A 152 10.70 23.45 -11.47
N LEU A 153 9.83 23.01 -12.39
CA LEU A 153 9.57 21.61 -12.63
C LEU A 153 10.47 21.04 -13.71
N SER A 154 10.85 19.80 -13.51
CA SER A 154 11.61 18.99 -14.47
C SER A 154 10.74 18.07 -15.32
N SER A 155 9.58 17.65 -14.78
CA SER A 155 8.63 16.78 -15.48
C SER A 155 7.19 17.23 -15.22
N PRO A 156 6.25 16.99 -16.15
CA PRO A 156 4.84 17.18 -15.88
C PRO A 156 4.35 16.20 -14.81
N PHE A 157 3.24 16.53 -14.15
CA PHE A 157 2.52 15.61 -13.27
C PHE A 157 1.08 16.07 -13.03
N VAL A 158 0.22 15.13 -12.67
CA VAL A 158 -1.16 15.39 -12.25
C VAL A 158 -1.31 15.16 -10.75
N THR A 159 -2.11 16.00 -10.09
CA THR A 159 -2.46 15.86 -8.67
C THR A 159 -3.88 16.34 -8.42
N GLY A 160 -4.45 15.92 -7.27
CA GLY A 160 -5.81 16.27 -6.89
C GLY A 160 -6.84 15.24 -7.31
N LEU A 161 -7.73 14.87 -6.37
CA LEU A 161 -8.71 13.82 -6.54
C LEU A 161 -10.00 14.33 -7.21
N LEU A 162 -10.59 15.37 -6.65
CA LEU A 162 -11.89 15.93 -7.12
C LEU A 162 -11.69 17.03 -8.16
N HIS A 163 -10.62 17.80 -8.03
CA HIS A 163 -10.26 18.90 -8.90
C HIS A 163 -8.82 18.69 -9.36
N PRO A 164 -8.60 17.86 -10.38
CA PRO A 164 -7.25 17.56 -10.84
C PRO A 164 -6.55 18.80 -11.38
N VAL A 165 -5.30 18.95 -10.98
CA VAL A 165 -4.39 19.97 -11.45
C VAL A 165 -3.26 19.29 -12.18
N ILE A 166 -3.13 19.56 -13.46
CA ILE A 166 -1.97 19.15 -14.26
C ILE A 166 -0.98 20.29 -14.19
N VAL A 167 0.24 20.00 -13.77
CA VAL A 167 1.32 20.97 -13.75
C VAL A 167 2.32 20.59 -14.83
N VAL A 168 2.58 21.54 -15.72
CA VAL A 168 3.50 21.37 -16.84
C VAL A 168 4.77 22.19 -16.64
N PRO A 169 5.94 21.64 -16.97
CA PRO A 169 7.18 22.42 -17.02
C PRO A 169 7.20 23.31 -18.25
N THR A 170 8.04 24.35 -18.23
CA THR A 170 8.31 25.17 -19.43
C THR A 170 9.23 24.40 -20.36
N LEU A 171 8.66 23.68 -21.33
CA LEU A 171 9.35 22.86 -22.30
C LEU A 171 9.08 23.35 -23.72
N THR A 172 10.11 23.26 -24.56
CA THR A 172 9.96 23.49 -26.00
C THR A 172 9.58 22.16 -26.68
N LEU A 173 8.27 21.92 -26.79
CA LEU A 173 7.69 20.73 -27.42
C LEU A 173 6.84 21.16 -28.62
N SER A 174 6.78 20.29 -29.62
CA SER A 174 5.84 20.44 -30.74
C SER A 174 4.39 20.25 -30.27
N GLN A 175 3.45 20.63 -31.10
CA GLN A 175 2.02 20.43 -30.85
C GLN A 175 1.68 18.97 -30.59
N GLN A 176 2.29 18.03 -31.35
CA GLN A 176 2.06 16.60 -31.21
C GLN A 176 2.73 16.03 -29.95
N GLU A 177 3.93 16.49 -29.59
CA GLU A 177 4.57 16.09 -28.35
C GLU A 177 3.78 16.55 -27.13
N TRP A 178 3.20 17.77 -27.13
CA TRP A 178 2.29 18.21 -26.09
C TRP A 178 1.03 17.35 -25.97
N TYR A 179 0.48 16.88 -27.09
CA TYR A 179 -0.63 15.94 -27.08
C TYR A 179 -0.23 14.65 -26.35
N TYR A 180 0.94 14.10 -26.61
CA TYR A 180 1.42 12.88 -25.97
C TYR A 180 1.63 13.07 -24.47
N VAL A 181 2.30 14.13 -24.06
CA VAL A 181 2.55 14.44 -22.64
C VAL A 181 1.23 14.62 -21.88
N LEU A 182 0.32 15.43 -22.39
CA LEU A 182 -0.95 15.70 -21.73
C LEU A 182 -1.89 14.47 -21.75
N SER A 183 -1.82 13.63 -22.78
CA SER A 183 -2.55 12.37 -22.82
C SER A 183 -2.07 11.41 -21.73
N HIS A 184 -0.75 11.34 -21.49
CA HIS A 184 -0.16 10.56 -20.42
C HIS A 184 -0.61 11.06 -19.03
N GLU A 185 -0.53 12.36 -18.77
CA GLU A 185 -0.97 12.95 -17.50
C GLU A 185 -2.47 12.76 -17.26
N THR A 186 -3.27 12.85 -18.33
CA THR A 186 -4.70 12.59 -18.25
C THR A 186 -5.00 11.11 -17.96
N ALA A 187 -4.17 10.20 -18.47
CA ALA A 187 -4.30 8.77 -18.20
C ALA A 187 -4.17 8.43 -16.71
N HIS A 188 -3.27 9.08 -15.98
CA HIS A 188 -3.14 8.91 -14.51
C HIS A 188 -4.45 9.26 -13.78
N TYR A 189 -5.11 10.35 -14.18
CA TYR A 189 -6.40 10.71 -13.59
C TYR A 189 -7.49 9.69 -13.93
N LEU A 190 -7.57 9.24 -15.19
CA LEU A 190 -8.54 8.25 -15.66
C LEU A 190 -8.42 6.90 -14.95
N HIS A 191 -7.21 6.47 -14.69
CA HIS A 191 -6.94 5.24 -13.95
C HIS A 191 -7.22 5.36 -12.44
N GLY A 192 -7.36 6.58 -11.90
CA GLY A 192 -7.53 6.78 -10.46
C GLY A 192 -6.24 6.59 -9.67
N ASP A 193 -5.09 6.80 -10.30
CA ASP A 193 -3.77 6.59 -9.73
C ASP A 193 -3.56 7.39 -8.45
N THR A 194 -4.11 8.61 -8.39
CA THR A 194 -4.07 9.45 -7.17
C THR A 194 -4.75 8.79 -5.97
N ILE A 195 -5.89 8.10 -6.18
CA ILE A 195 -6.58 7.34 -5.13
C ILE A 195 -5.70 6.19 -4.68
N TYR A 196 -5.17 5.46 -5.66
CA TYR A 196 -4.39 4.27 -5.39
C TYR A 196 -3.10 4.58 -4.64
N ILE A 197 -2.38 5.62 -5.05
CA ILE A 197 -1.21 6.14 -4.33
C ILE A 197 -1.58 6.51 -2.90
N GLY A 198 -2.72 7.20 -2.70
CA GLY A 198 -3.21 7.57 -1.37
C GLY A 198 -3.45 6.36 -0.47
N LEU A 199 -4.04 5.27 -0.99
CA LEU A 199 -4.26 4.02 -0.26
C LEU A 199 -2.94 3.34 0.12
N ILE A 200 -1.97 3.32 -0.80
CA ILE A 200 -0.64 2.75 -0.52
C ILE A 200 0.11 3.57 0.53
N GLU A 201 0.02 4.89 0.48
CA GLU A 201 0.62 5.75 1.50
C GLU A 201 -0.03 5.54 2.88
N LEU A 202 -1.35 5.31 2.93
CA LEU A 202 -2.04 4.96 4.17
C LEU A 202 -1.51 3.64 4.75
N LEU A 203 -1.35 2.60 3.91
CA LEU A 203 -0.73 1.35 4.34
C LEU A 203 0.70 1.55 4.83
N ARG A 204 1.49 2.38 4.14
CA ARG A 204 2.86 2.70 4.54
C ARG A 204 2.92 3.42 5.89
N VAL A 205 1.97 4.29 6.19
CA VAL A 205 1.86 4.95 7.49
C VAL A 205 1.55 3.94 8.59
N VAL A 206 0.60 3.04 8.36
CA VAL A 206 0.20 2.01 9.34
C VAL A 206 1.33 1.00 9.60
N PHE A 207 1.97 0.54 8.52
CA PHE A 207 3.06 -0.45 8.56
C PHE A 207 4.43 0.22 8.38
N TRP A 208 4.64 1.39 9.01
CA TRP A 208 5.86 2.20 8.87
C TRP A 208 7.16 1.44 9.16
N TRP A 209 7.10 0.43 10.01
CA TRP A 209 8.22 -0.43 10.40
C TRP A 209 8.52 -1.56 9.40
N ASN A 210 7.60 -1.84 8.47
CA ASN A 210 7.70 -3.01 7.59
C ASN A 210 8.26 -2.62 6.20
N PRO A 211 9.49 -3.06 5.85
CA PRO A 211 10.13 -2.71 4.60
C PRO A 211 9.39 -3.23 3.36
N LEU A 212 8.54 -4.26 3.51
CA LEU A 212 7.76 -4.83 2.41
C LEU A 212 6.83 -3.78 1.78
N PHE A 213 6.22 -2.90 2.58
CA PHE A 213 5.32 -1.87 2.06
C PHE A 213 6.06 -0.76 1.30
N TYR A 214 7.32 -0.49 1.62
CA TYR A 214 8.16 0.42 0.85
C TYR A 214 8.55 -0.18 -0.51
N LEU A 215 8.92 -1.47 -0.54
CA LEU A 215 9.18 -2.20 -1.79
C LEU A 215 7.93 -2.29 -2.66
N PHE A 216 6.79 -2.53 -2.04
CA PHE A 216 5.48 -2.58 -2.69
C PHE A 216 5.12 -1.23 -3.31
N ARG A 217 5.27 -0.12 -2.58
CA ARG A 217 5.06 1.23 -3.10
C ARG A 217 5.91 1.51 -4.34
N ARG A 218 7.20 1.16 -4.29
CA ARG A 218 8.10 1.34 -5.43
C ARG A 218 7.64 0.55 -6.67
N LYS A 219 7.25 -0.71 -6.49
CA LYS A 219 6.76 -1.54 -7.60
C LYS A 219 5.47 -1.01 -8.19
N ILE A 220 4.58 -0.52 -7.37
CA ILE A 220 3.32 0.10 -7.81
C ILE A 220 3.59 1.37 -8.62
N GLY A 221 4.57 2.19 -8.21
CA GLY A 221 4.93 3.37 -8.98
C GLY A 221 5.31 3.04 -10.41
N ILE A 222 6.21 2.07 -10.59
CA ILE A 222 6.61 1.60 -11.93
C ILE A 222 5.38 1.10 -12.71
N TYR A 223 4.50 0.37 -12.03
CA TYR A 223 3.31 -0.19 -12.65
C TYR A 223 2.29 0.89 -13.11
N ILE A 224 2.12 1.93 -12.31
CA ILE A 224 1.26 3.09 -12.63
C ILE A 224 1.76 3.78 -13.90
N GLU A 225 3.07 4.04 -14.01
CA GLU A 225 3.70 4.63 -15.18
C GLU A 225 3.49 3.77 -16.44
N GLU A 226 3.73 2.46 -16.34
CA GLU A 226 3.51 1.52 -17.46
C GLU A 226 2.03 1.48 -17.89
N SER A 227 1.11 1.56 -16.95
CA SER A 227 -0.32 1.57 -17.24
C SER A 227 -0.76 2.87 -17.89
N ALA A 228 -0.21 4.00 -17.47
CA ALA A 228 -0.47 5.30 -18.08
C ALA A 228 0.05 5.38 -19.51
N ASP A 229 1.26 4.84 -19.79
CA ASP A 229 1.81 4.73 -21.14
C ASP A 229 0.89 3.94 -22.06
N LEU A 230 0.41 2.78 -21.61
CA LEU A 230 -0.48 1.94 -22.38
C LEU A 230 -1.81 2.61 -22.70
N LEU A 231 -2.39 3.35 -21.75
CA LEU A 231 -3.64 4.08 -21.96
C LEU A 231 -3.42 5.30 -22.88
N ALA A 232 -2.31 6.02 -22.71
CA ALA A 232 -1.97 7.16 -23.54
C ALA A 232 -1.76 6.76 -25.01
N THR A 233 -1.25 5.53 -25.23
CA THR A 233 -0.95 5.00 -26.58
C THR A 233 -2.04 4.11 -27.16
N GLU A 234 -3.13 3.83 -26.44
CA GLU A 234 -4.20 2.89 -26.86
C GLU A 234 -4.84 3.26 -28.18
N LEU A 235 -5.05 4.55 -28.42
CA LEU A 235 -5.72 5.09 -29.62
C LEU A 235 -4.72 5.50 -30.74
N LEU A 236 -3.43 5.29 -30.53
CA LEU A 236 -2.38 5.64 -31.47
C LEU A 236 -2.09 4.49 -32.42
N ASP A 237 -1.84 4.83 -33.71
CA ASP A 237 -1.24 3.91 -34.68
C ASP A 237 0.24 3.64 -34.31
N ASP A 238 0.83 2.64 -34.93
CA ASP A 238 2.18 2.20 -34.59
C ASP A 238 3.24 3.27 -34.87
N MET A 239 3.07 4.10 -35.91
CA MET A 239 3.96 5.23 -36.19
C MET A 239 3.92 6.25 -35.04
N LYS A 240 2.73 6.63 -34.58
CA LYS A 240 2.55 7.58 -33.46
C LYS A 240 2.99 7.02 -32.14
N LYS A 241 2.92 5.69 -31.93
CA LYS A 241 3.52 5.07 -30.73
C LYS A 241 5.04 5.25 -30.71
N MET A 242 5.70 5.19 -31.87
CA MET A 242 7.13 5.47 -31.99
C MET A 242 7.44 6.94 -31.66
N GLU A 243 6.67 7.89 -32.20
CA GLU A 243 6.79 9.31 -31.87
C GLU A 243 6.56 9.57 -30.38
N TYR A 244 5.58 8.87 -29.76
CA TYR A 244 5.36 8.92 -28.31
C TYR A 244 6.60 8.49 -27.52
N LEU A 245 7.26 7.40 -27.93
CA LEU A 245 8.47 6.90 -27.28
C LEU A 245 9.63 7.88 -27.40
N GLU A 246 9.79 8.54 -28.54
CA GLU A 246 10.79 9.60 -28.74
C GLU A 246 10.50 10.80 -27.81
N CYS A 247 9.24 11.22 -27.72
CA CYS A 247 8.80 12.27 -26.81
C CYS A 247 9.07 11.89 -25.34
N LEU A 248 8.78 10.65 -24.93
CA LEU A 248 9.06 10.15 -23.60
C LEU A 248 10.55 10.28 -23.24
N VAL A 249 11.44 9.89 -24.14
CA VAL A 249 12.89 10.01 -23.96
C VAL A 249 13.31 11.48 -23.88
N LYS A 250 12.72 12.36 -24.69
CA LYS A 250 13.00 13.80 -24.68
C LYS A 250 12.64 14.43 -23.34
N VAL A 251 11.45 14.13 -22.81
CA VAL A 251 10.99 14.61 -21.49
C VAL A 251 11.86 14.06 -20.38
N ALA A 252 12.20 12.77 -20.41
CA ALA A 252 13.06 12.14 -19.40
C ALA A 252 14.45 12.75 -19.35
N LYS A 253 15.07 13.05 -20.50
CA LYS A 253 16.36 13.74 -20.57
C LYS A 253 16.30 15.14 -19.91
N HIS A 254 15.21 15.87 -20.10
CA HIS A 254 15.02 17.17 -19.46
C HIS A 254 14.91 17.04 -17.94
N SER A 255 14.25 15.99 -17.45
CA SER A 255 14.10 15.73 -16.01
C SER A 255 15.42 15.46 -15.31
N ILE A 256 16.36 14.78 -15.94
CA ILE A 256 17.69 14.46 -15.37
C ILE A 256 18.52 15.74 -15.15
N HIS A 257 18.36 16.76 -16.00
CA HIS A 257 19.16 18.00 -15.92
C HIS A 257 18.62 19.03 -14.92
N ASN A 258 17.39 18.89 -14.42
CA ASN A 258 16.75 19.85 -13.52
C ASN A 258 16.09 19.17 -12.30
N PRO A 259 16.86 18.73 -11.30
CA PRO A 259 16.33 17.91 -10.18
C PRO A 259 15.57 18.73 -9.10
N LEU A 260 15.25 20.00 -9.30
CA LEU A 260 14.85 20.93 -8.24
C LEU A 260 13.55 20.59 -7.47
N LEU A 261 12.68 19.71 -7.95
CA LEU A 261 11.45 19.31 -7.25
C LEU A 261 11.20 17.80 -7.23
N SER A 262 12.13 16.96 -7.67
CA SER A 262 12.02 15.49 -7.58
C SER A 262 11.97 14.97 -6.15
N SER A 263 12.27 15.77 -5.14
CA SER A 263 12.31 15.38 -3.73
C SER A 263 11.00 15.57 -2.96
N SER A 264 9.92 16.06 -3.59
CA SER A 264 8.62 16.05 -2.95
C SER A 264 8.05 14.63 -2.98
N GLY A 265 8.14 13.90 -1.90
CA GLY A 265 7.86 12.46 -1.74
C GLY A 265 6.52 11.91 -2.24
N LEU A 266 5.81 12.62 -3.09
CA LEU A 266 4.61 12.23 -3.82
C LEU A 266 4.85 12.13 -5.34
N SER A 267 5.92 12.69 -5.88
CA SER A 267 6.37 12.41 -7.24
C SER A 267 7.25 11.16 -7.19
N PHE A 268 7.06 10.25 -8.12
CA PHE A 268 8.00 9.16 -8.35
C PHE A 268 9.32 9.81 -8.78
N ASP A 269 10.33 9.77 -7.89
CA ASP A 269 11.66 10.33 -8.13
C ASP A 269 12.22 9.86 -9.46
N GLY A 270 12.78 10.80 -10.18
CA GLY A 270 13.41 10.73 -11.48
C GLY A 270 13.70 9.34 -12.02
N TYR A 271 13.22 9.09 -13.21
CA TYR A 271 13.34 7.83 -13.93
C TYR A 271 14.76 7.28 -13.85
N THR A 272 14.93 6.11 -13.26
CA THR A 272 16.17 5.36 -13.46
C THR A 272 16.23 4.90 -14.92
N ASN A 273 17.42 4.82 -15.49
CA ASN A 273 17.60 4.32 -16.88
C ASN A 273 16.91 2.96 -17.09
N SER A 274 16.86 2.12 -16.06
CA SER A 274 16.17 0.82 -16.12
C SER A 274 14.64 0.96 -16.21
N GLU A 275 14.04 1.92 -15.51
CA GLU A 275 12.58 2.18 -15.55
C GLU A 275 12.16 2.75 -16.90
N LEU A 276 12.91 3.70 -17.43
CA LEU A 276 12.67 4.24 -18.77
C LEU A 276 12.79 3.14 -19.85
N THR A 277 13.82 2.29 -19.77
CA THR A 277 13.99 1.16 -20.68
C THR A 277 12.81 0.18 -20.56
N GLN A 278 12.29 -0.05 -19.38
CA GLN A 278 11.14 -0.92 -19.17
C GLN A 278 9.86 -0.33 -19.76
N ARG A 279 9.59 0.96 -19.57
CA ARG A 279 8.45 1.69 -20.19
C ARG A 279 8.53 1.60 -21.71
N TYR A 280 9.71 1.91 -22.29
CA TYR A 280 9.96 1.79 -23.73
C TYR A 280 9.63 0.39 -24.26
N ARG A 281 10.16 -0.65 -23.61
CA ARG A 281 9.92 -2.06 -23.99
C ARG A 281 8.43 -2.42 -23.93
N ASN A 282 7.71 -1.98 -22.90
CA ASN A 282 6.29 -2.32 -22.74
C ASN A 282 5.41 -1.69 -23.84
N VAL A 283 5.72 -0.47 -24.26
CA VAL A 283 5.01 0.15 -25.40
C VAL A 283 5.37 -0.56 -26.70
N MET A 284 6.64 -0.90 -26.95
CA MET A 284 7.08 -1.69 -28.12
C MET A 284 6.39 -3.07 -28.16
N GLU A 285 6.36 -3.80 -27.03
CA GLU A 285 5.64 -5.09 -26.95
C GLU A 285 4.12 -4.94 -27.23
N SER A 286 3.54 -3.75 -27.06
CA SER A 286 2.13 -3.48 -27.39
C SER A 286 1.90 -3.32 -28.91
N ILE A 287 2.93 -3.05 -29.68
CA ILE A 287 2.91 -3.01 -31.15
C ILE A 287 2.88 -4.45 -31.68
N ASP A 288 3.72 -5.33 -31.12
CA ASP A 288 3.96 -6.68 -31.64
C ASP A 288 2.92 -7.73 -31.23
N ALA A 289 2.16 -7.51 -30.16
CA ALA A 289 1.27 -8.55 -29.62
C ALA A 289 -0.07 -8.02 -29.11
N PRO A 290 -1.22 -8.43 -29.69
CA PRO A 290 -2.54 -8.17 -29.11
C PRO A 290 -2.70 -8.88 -27.76
N GLN A 291 -3.40 -8.23 -26.80
CA GLN A 291 -3.64 -8.78 -25.46
C GLN A 291 -4.36 -10.12 -25.52
N THR A 292 -3.71 -11.19 -25.11
CA THR A 292 -4.29 -12.54 -25.14
C THR A 292 -5.26 -12.77 -23.96
N SER A 293 -6.40 -13.42 -24.23
CA SER A 293 -7.45 -13.80 -23.26
C SER A 293 -6.93 -14.63 -22.06
N ARG A 294 -5.82 -15.36 -22.25
CA ARG A 294 -5.17 -16.16 -21.20
C ARG A 294 -4.67 -15.33 -20.01
N ARG A 295 -4.27 -14.08 -20.29
CA ARG A 295 -3.75 -13.15 -19.28
C ARG A 295 -4.85 -12.66 -18.33
N LYS A 296 -6.07 -12.41 -18.85
CA LYS A 296 -7.23 -12.00 -18.04
C LYS A 296 -7.63 -13.08 -17.04
N ARG A 297 -7.60 -14.36 -17.41
CA ARG A 297 -7.91 -15.48 -16.49
C ARG A 297 -6.98 -15.55 -15.30
N GLY A 298 -5.68 -15.32 -15.48
CA GLY A 298 -4.72 -15.31 -14.36
C GLY A 298 -4.97 -14.18 -13.37
N GLN A 299 -5.39 -13.01 -13.84
CA GLN A 299 -5.74 -11.89 -12.97
C GLN A 299 -6.99 -12.17 -12.13
N TYR A 300 -8.04 -12.75 -12.70
CA TYR A 300 -9.24 -13.17 -11.94
C TYR A 300 -8.92 -14.28 -10.96
N GLY A 301 -8.05 -15.25 -11.32
CA GLY A 301 -7.56 -16.26 -10.39
C GLY A 301 -6.84 -15.67 -9.19
N PHE A 302 -6.05 -14.62 -9.40
CA PHE A 302 -5.40 -13.91 -8.31
C PHE A 302 -6.40 -13.19 -7.40
N VAL A 303 -7.41 -12.52 -7.96
CA VAL A 303 -8.49 -11.89 -7.17
C VAL A 303 -9.20 -12.93 -6.32
N ALA A 304 -9.57 -14.08 -6.92
CA ALA A 304 -10.21 -15.17 -6.20
C ALA A 304 -9.32 -15.68 -5.04
N MET A 305 -8.01 -15.82 -5.28
CA MET A 305 -7.05 -16.19 -4.25
C MET A 305 -6.99 -15.14 -3.12
N MET A 306 -6.95 -13.83 -3.45
CA MET A 306 -6.92 -12.77 -2.44
C MET A 306 -8.21 -12.74 -1.62
N LEU A 307 -9.37 -12.92 -2.24
CA LEU A 307 -10.65 -13.05 -1.54
C LEU A 307 -10.66 -14.26 -0.61
N LEU A 308 -10.15 -15.40 -1.09
CA LEU A 308 -10.04 -16.63 -0.28
C LEU A 308 -9.12 -16.41 0.93
N VAL A 309 -7.93 -15.83 0.73
CA VAL A 309 -6.99 -15.53 1.81
C VAL A 309 -7.61 -14.55 2.82
N THR A 310 -8.31 -13.52 2.34
CA THR A 310 -9.03 -12.60 3.21
C THR A 310 -10.10 -13.31 4.03
N PHE A 311 -10.92 -14.15 3.40
CA PHE A 311 -11.95 -14.94 4.08
C PHE A 311 -11.35 -15.90 5.11
N LEU A 312 -10.33 -16.67 4.72
CA LEU A 312 -9.62 -17.58 5.62
C LEU A 312 -8.97 -16.83 6.81
N SER A 313 -8.50 -15.60 6.59
CA SER A 313 -7.91 -14.80 7.66
C SER A 313 -8.91 -14.39 8.76
N TYR A 314 -10.22 -14.41 8.46
CA TYR A 314 -11.28 -14.23 9.45
C TYR A 314 -11.66 -15.55 10.14
N GLY A 315 -11.42 -16.68 9.48
CA GLY A 315 -11.70 -18.01 10.01
C GLY A 315 -10.60 -18.58 10.91
N ILE A 316 -9.43 -17.95 11.01
CA ILE A 316 -8.27 -18.49 11.71
C ILE A 316 -7.71 -17.46 12.68
N ILE A 317 -7.54 -17.88 13.95
CA ILE A 317 -6.78 -17.14 14.97
C ILE A 317 -5.65 -18.01 15.47
N ILE A 318 -4.48 -17.41 15.61
CA ILE A 318 -3.29 -18.08 16.12
C ILE A 318 -3.25 -17.86 17.65
N GLU A 319 -3.29 -18.96 18.41
CA GLU A 319 -3.18 -18.91 19.89
C GLU A 319 -1.92 -19.62 20.38
N PRO A 320 -1.29 -19.10 21.45
CA PRO A 320 -0.21 -19.83 22.12
C PRO A 320 -0.82 -21.00 22.90
N ARG A 321 -0.44 -22.23 22.55
CA ARG A 321 -0.80 -23.41 23.33
C ARG A 321 0.37 -23.74 24.26
N SER A 322 0.20 -23.50 25.56
CA SER A 322 1.18 -23.96 26.54
C SER A 322 1.13 -25.50 26.59
N THR A 323 2.30 -26.10 26.50
CA THR A 323 2.48 -27.54 26.79
C THR A 323 2.65 -27.78 28.31
N ASP A 324 2.44 -26.74 29.10
CA ASP A 324 2.53 -26.89 30.55
C ASP A 324 1.43 -27.85 30.98
N VAL A 325 1.86 -29.04 31.38
CA VAL A 325 1.12 -29.94 32.29
C VAL A 325 0.54 -29.06 33.37
N PRO A 326 -0.75 -29.20 33.71
CA PRO A 326 -1.29 -28.43 34.85
C PRO A 326 -0.30 -28.60 35.99
N ALA A 327 0.32 -27.51 36.46
CA ALA A 327 1.00 -27.53 37.71
C ALA A 327 -0.07 -28.05 38.68
N ASP A 328 0.16 -29.23 39.27
CA ASP A 328 -0.68 -29.77 40.28
C ASP A 328 -1.10 -28.60 41.15
N GLU A 329 -2.39 -28.34 41.21
CA GLU A 329 -2.91 -27.39 42.18
C GLU A 329 -2.27 -27.83 43.48
N PRO A 330 -1.54 -26.97 44.21
CA PRO A 330 -1.06 -27.34 45.53
C PRO A 330 -2.31 -27.79 46.26
N ALA A 331 -2.35 -29.08 46.59
CA ALA A 331 -3.47 -29.68 47.31
C ALA A 331 -3.83 -28.67 48.41
N SER A 332 -4.96 -28.01 48.26
CA SER A 332 -5.46 -27.10 49.30
C SER A 332 -5.77 -28.00 50.47
N PHE A 333 -4.80 -28.15 51.38
CA PHE A 333 -5.02 -28.71 52.67
C PHE A 333 -5.95 -27.74 53.40
N THR A 334 -7.22 -27.91 53.22
CA THR A 334 -8.22 -27.39 54.16
C THR A 334 -8.03 -28.16 55.45
N ILE A 335 -7.33 -27.55 56.39
CA ILE A 335 -7.36 -28.00 57.79
C ILE A 335 -8.81 -27.86 58.24
N PRO A 336 -9.52 -28.98 58.56
CA PRO A 336 -10.86 -28.84 59.12
C PRO A 336 -10.74 -28.15 60.44
N LYS A 337 -11.44 -27.05 60.64
CA LYS A 337 -11.62 -26.46 61.96
C LYS A 337 -12.43 -27.43 62.80
N GLU A 338 -11.75 -27.86 63.85
CA GLU A 338 -12.35 -28.48 65.04
C GLU A 338 -13.28 -29.66 64.84
N GLY A 339 -12.71 -30.87 65.05
CA GLY A 339 -13.40 -32.10 65.37
C GLY A 339 -12.39 -33.07 65.96
N SER A 340 -12.51 -33.33 67.21
CA SER A 340 -11.70 -34.23 68.04
C SER A 340 -11.48 -35.57 67.35
N TYR A 341 -10.24 -35.88 66.98
CA TYR A 341 -9.85 -37.22 66.61
C TYR A 341 -9.35 -37.94 67.86
N ALA A 342 -10.15 -38.87 68.35
CA ALA A 342 -9.67 -39.90 69.29
C ALA A 342 -8.73 -40.84 68.50
N ILE A 343 -7.44 -40.77 68.75
CA ILE A 343 -6.45 -41.70 68.20
C ILE A 343 -6.63 -42.98 69.05
N GLN A 344 -7.26 -44.00 68.50
CA GLN A 344 -7.18 -45.36 69.05
C GLN A 344 -5.79 -45.92 68.70
N ALA A 345 -5.00 -46.14 69.75
CA ALA A 345 -3.72 -46.83 69.72
C ALA A 345 -4.01 -48.32 69.38
N GLY A 346 -3.78 -48.74 68.10
CA GLY A 346 -3.99 -50.14 67.77
C GLY A 346 -3.64 -50.56 66.36
N ASP A 347 -3.37 -49.68 65.40
CA ASP A 347 -3.15 -50.04 63.98
C ASP A 347 -1.72 -49.72 63.48
N PHE A 348 -0.74 -50.37 64.12
CA PHE A 348 0.55 -50.58 63.45
C PHE A 348 0.83 -52.09 63.42
N PRO A 349 0.84 -52.76 62.25
CA PRO A 349 1.39 -54.09 62.12
C PRO A 349 2.91 -54.02 62.25
N ILE A 350 3.45 -54.95 63.04
CA ILE A 350 4.88 -55.21 63.27
C ILE A 350 5.52 -55.70 61.98
#